data_c01aabef7696b176253091f3b2511edd
#
_entry.id   c01aabef7696b176253091f3b2511edd
#
_cell.length_a   1.000
_cell.length_b   1.000
_cell.length_c   1.000
_cell.angle_alpha   90.00
_cell.angle_beta   90.00
_cell.angle_gamma   90.00
#
_symmetry.space_group_name_H-M   'P 1'
#
loop_
_entity.id
_entity.type
_entity.pdbx_description
1 polymer ?
#
loop_
_entity_poly.entity_id
_entity_poly.type
_entity_poly.pdbx_seq_one_letter_code
_entity_poly.pdbx_strand_id
1 'polypeptide(L)'
;MTCLVINLLVCAVTANAQIMRQHADSTYHIKEVVVKGKRETTPQQVISRAQIEALPSSSVADALKYLAGVQIKDYGGLGGQKTINVRSLGSQHVGVYLDGVRITNAQNGTVDLGKYSLTTLESVSLFNANKTEMLMTATEYAWASTVYLRTHRPDSTSLTASYQNGSFGTHKVAATCSYK
;
A
#
# COMPACT_ATOMS: atom_id res chain seq x y z
N MET A 1 -51.26 65.97 -45.04
CA MET A 1 -49.89 65.50 -45.37
C MET A 1 -48.98 65.44 -44.15
N THR A 2 -49.10 66.27 -43.19
CA THR A 2 -48.31 66.25 -41.93
C THR A 2 -48.57 65.06 -40.97
N CYS A 3 -49.82 64.60 -40.86
CA CYS A 3 -50.13 63.42 -39.99
C CYS A 3 -49.55 62.11 -40.51
N LEU A 4 -49.40 61.92 -41.77
CA LEU A 4 -48.89 60.70 -42.39
C LEU A 4 -47.35 60.54 -42.17
N VAL A 5 -46.64 61.67 -42.16
CA VAL A 5 -45.20 61.66 -41.88
C VAL A 5 -44.90 61.43 -40.41
N ILE A 6 -45.78 61.92 -39.49
CA ILE A 6 -45.64 61.71 -38.06
C ILE A 6 -45.86 60.24 -37.70
N ASN A 7 -46.83 59.53 -38.32
CA ASN A 7 -47.09 58.10 -38.13
C ASN A 7 -45.93 57.23 -38.65
N LEU A 8 -45.31 57.62 -39.74
CA LEU A 8 -44.17 56.90 -40.32
C LEU A 8 -42.95 57.01 -39.41
N LEU A 9 -42.76 58.19 -38.79
CA LEU A 9 -41.65 58.42 -37.85
C LEU A 9 -41.79 57.66 -36.54
N VAL A 10 -43.03 57.52 -36.01
CA VAL A 10 -43.31 56.76 -34.79
C VAL A 10 -43.12 55.27 -35.03
N CYS A 11 -43.44 54.75 -36.23
CA CYS A 11 -43.26 53.33 -36.58
C CYS A 11 -41.76 52.95 -36.71
N ALA A 12 -40.92 53.92 -37.14
CA ALA A 12 -39.47 53.67 -37.25
C ALA A 12 -38.76 53.61 -35.89
N VAL A 13 -39.25 54.29 -34.87
CA VAL A 13 -38.68 54.28 -33.51
C VAL A 13 -39.00 53.00 -32.76
N THR A 14 -40.16 52.39 -33.01
CA THR A 14 -40.56 51.14 -32.36
C THR A 14 -39.84 49.89 -32.91
N ALA A 15 -39.33 49.96 -34.16
CA ALA A 15 -38.60 48.82 -34.77
C ALA A 15 -37.19 48.54 -34.15
N ASN A 16 -36.60 49.56 -33.54
CA ASN A 16 -35.28 49.40 -32.91
C ASN A 16 -35.29 48.84 -31.48
N ALA A 17 -36.45 48.71 -30.84
CA ALA A 17 -36.58 48.23 -29.46
C ALA A 17 -36.54 46.67 -29.35
N GLN A 18 -36.62 45.95 -30.48
CA GLN A 18 -36.70 44.49 -30.44
C GLN A 18 -35.35 43.75 -30.66
N ILE A 19 -34.26 44.46 -30.99
CA ILE A 19 -32.95 43.84 -31.25
C ILE A 19 -32.17 43.57 -29.95
N MET A 20 -32.63 44.11 -28.80
CA MET A 20 -31.82 44.04 -27.55
C MET A 20 -32.23 42.93 -26.56
N ARG A 21 -33.01 41.96 -26.97
CA ARG A 21 -33.45 40.86 -26.09
C ARG A 21 -33.01 39.46 -26.43
N GLN A 22 -31.98 39.29 -27.26
CA GLN A 22 -31.57 37.97 -27.69
C GLN A 22 -30.15 37.56 -27.19
N HIS A 23 -29.66 38.14 -26.09
CA HIS A 23 -28.34 37.81 -25.56
C HIS A 23 -28.31 37.47 -24.06
N ALA A 24 -29.37 36.86 -23.54
CA ALA A 24 -29.41 36.51 -22.11
C ALA A 24 -29.70 35.03 -21.85
N ASP A 25 -29.35 34.14 -22.75
CA ASP A 25 -29.44 32.70 -22.44
C ASP A 25 -28.31 31.93 -23.13
N SER A 26 -27.07 32.32 -22.85
CA SER A 26 -25.93 31.45 -23.10
C SER A 26 -25.77 30.54 -21.89
N THR A 27 -26.52 29.42 -21.89
CA THR A 27 -26.20 28.31 -21.03
C THR A 27 -24.81 27.82 -21.38
N TYR A 28 -23.83 28.21 -20.59
CA TYR A 28 -22.49 27.60 -20.64
C TYR A 28 -22.61 26.16 -20.19
N HIS A 29 -22.61 25.23 -21.13
CA HIS A 29 -22.36 23.84 -20.84
C HIS A 29 -20.93 23.72 -20.32
N ILE A 30 -20.77 23.78 -19.02
CA ILE A 30 -19.51 23.41 -18.37
C ILE A 30 -19.34 21.93 -18.64
N LYS A 31 -18.34 21.56 -19.46
CA LYS A 31 -17.95 20.16 -19.61
C LYS A 31 -17.71 19.60 -18.22
N GLU A 32 -18.42 18.55 -17.89
CA GLU A 32 -18.20 17.79 -16.66
C GLU A 32 -16.72 17.40 -16.57
N VAL A 33 -16.02 18.01 -15.63
CA VAL A 33 -14.65 17.64 -15.32
C VAL A 33 -14.72 16.42 -14.44
N VAL A 34 -14.68 15.23 -15.03
CA VAL A 34 -14.53 13.99 -14.29
C VAL A 34 -13.10 13.96 -13.75
N VAL A 35 -12.93 14.41 -12.53
CA VAL A 35 -11.69 14.20 -11.77
C VAL A 35 -11.62 12.72 -11.42
N LYS A 36 -10.99 11.94 -12.28
CA LYS A 36 -10.56 10.58 -11.92
C LYS A 36 -9.40 10.72 -10.95
N GLY A 37 -9.71 10.86 -9.68
CA GLY A 37 -8.71 10.71 -8.64
C GLY A 37 -8.14 9.30 -8.75
N LYS A 38 -6.87 9.17 -9.14
CA LYS A 38 -6.12 7.95 -8.90
C LYS A 38 -6.09 7.81 -7.39
N ARG A 39 -6.89 6.91 -6.84
CA ARG A 39 -6.85 6.59 -5.42
C ARG A 39 -5.47 6.00 -5.19
N GLU A 40 -4.53 6.83 -4.76
CA GLU A 40 -3.26 6.33 -4.31
C GLU A 40 -3.55 5.44 -3.11
N THR A 41 -3.36 4.18 -3.33
CA THR A 41 -3.35 3.15 -2.31
C THR A 41 -2.46 3.63 -1.19
N THR A 42 -2.88 3.50 0.05
CA THR A 42 -2.04 3.73 1.21
C THR A 42 -0.68 3.09 0.95
N PRO A 43 0.42 3.81 1.11
CA PRO A 43 1.72 3.30 0.67
C PRO A 43 1.99 1.97 1.34
N GLN A 44 2.00 0.93 0.55
CA GLN A 44 2.51 -0.36 0.91
C GLN A 44 3.99 -0.20 1.16
N GLN A 45 4.44 -0.56 2.34
CA GLN A 45 5.87 -0.61 2.62
C GLN A 45 6.37 -1.99 2.24
N VAL A 46 7.33 -2.06 1.33
CA VAL A 46 7.88 -3.31 0.82
C VAL A 46 9.38 -3.32 1.01
N ILE A 47 9.90 -4.41 1.55
CA ILE A 47 11.32 -4.74 1.55
C ILE A 47 11.51 -5.77 0.44
N SER A 48 12.16 -5.37 -0.64
CA SER A 48 12.45 -6.22 -1.79
C SER A 48 13.62 -7.17 -1.53
N ARG A 49 13.81 -8.17 -2.40
CA ARG A 49 14.93 -9.11 -2.32
C ARG A 49 16.29 -8.41 -2.25
N ALA A 50 16.52 -7.42 -3.09
CA ALA A 50 17.78 -6.66 -3.09
C ALA A 50 18.02 -5.94 -1.76
N GLN A 51 16.96 -5.41 -1.14
CA GLN A 51 17.07 -4.79 0.18
C GLN A 51 17.30 -5.82 1.28
N ILE A 52 16.64 -6.99 1.21
CA ILE A 52 16.84 -8.10 2.14
C ILE A 52 18.31 -8.54 2.16
N GLU A 53 18.93 -8.68 0.98
CA GLU A 53 20.34 -9.07 0.84
C GLU A 53 21.31 -8.01 1.37
N ALA A 54 20.94 -6.75 1.29
CA ALA A 54 21.75 -5.64 1.82
C ALA A 54 21.62 -5.47 3.35
N LEU A 55 20.57 -6.04 3.97
CA LEU A 55 20.35 -5.92 5.41
C LEU A 55 21.27 -6.87 6.18
N PRO A 56 21.91 -6.39 7.28
CA PRO A 56 22.69 -7.25 8.18
C PRO A 56 21.81 -8.14 9.06
N SER A 57 20.57 -8.34 8.68
CA SER A 57 19.53 -9.03 9.44
C SER A 57 19.35 -10.46 8.95
N SER A 58 19.01 -11.36 9.86
CA SER A 58 18.76 -12.76 9.52
C SER A 58 17.33 -13.21 9.74
N SER A 59 16.54 -12.48 10.53
CA SER A 59 15.16 -12.80 10.82
C SER A 59 14.21 -11.76 10.24
N VAL A 60 13.00 -12.19 9.92
CA VAL A 60 11.91 -11.31 9.47
C VAL A 60 11.63 -10.22 10.50
N ALA A 61 11.67 -10.54 11.78
CA ALA A 61 11.46 -9.58 12.85
C ALA A 61 12.46 -8.41 12.78
N ASP A 62 13.72 -8.69 12.49
CA ASP A 62 14.75 -7.65 12.40
C ASP A 62 14.59 -6.78 11.15
N ALA A 63 14.20 -7.37 10.02
CA ALA A 63 13.91 -6.60 8.81
C ALA A 63 12.70 -5.67 8.99
N LEU A 64 11.66 -6.12 9.66
CA LEU A 64 10.47 -5.30 9.90
C LEU A 64 10.73 -4.06 10.74
N LYS A 65 11.81 -3.99 11.52
CA LYS A 65 12.22 -2.79 12.26
C LYS A 65 12.54 -1.59 11.35
N TYR A 66 12.89 -1.85 10.09
CA TYR A 66 13.18 -0.80 9.10
C TYR A 66 11.91 -0.18 8.48
N LEU A 67 10.74 -0.77 8.73
CA LEU A 67 9.48 -0.23 8.25
C LEU A 67 8.91 0.82 9.20
N ALA A 68 8.35 1.89 8.63
CA ALA A 68 7.80 2.97 9.43
C ALA A 68 6.56 2.54 10.24
N GLY A 69 6.53 2.93 11.51
CA GLY A 69 5.43 2.63 12.42
C GLY A 69 5.43 1.20 12.97
N VAL A 70 6.48 0.43 12.73
CA VAL A 70 6.66 -0.91 13.25
C VAL A 70 7.51 -0.91 14.50
N GLN A 71 7.06 -1.64 15.49
CA GLN A 71 7.79 -1.92 16.72
C GLN A 71 7.85 -3.42 16.94
N ILE A 72 9.04 -3.95 17.15
CA ILE A 72 9.25 -5.36 17.50
C ILE A 72 9.47 -5.47 18.99
N LYS A 73 8.65 -6.30 19.63
CA LYS A 73 8.87 -6.72 21.03
C LYS A 73 9.65 -8.02 21.02
N ASP A 74 10.81 -7.99 21.67
CA ASP A 74 11.72 -9.13 21.82
C ASP A 74 11.64 -9.63 23.26
N TYR A 75 11.29 -10.91 23.41
CA TYR A 75 11.08 -11.55 24.71
C TYR A 75 12.19 -12.54 25.06
N GLY A 76 13.43 -12.27 24.69
CA GLY A 76 14.53 -13.13 25.13
C GLY A 76 15.74 -13.20 24.21
N GLY A 77 15.96 -12.22 23.34
CA GLY A 77 17.18 -12.14 22.51
C GLY A 77 17.30 -13.26 21.48
N LEU A 78 18.42 -13.97 21.46
CA LEU A 78 18.66 -15.10 20.56
C LEU A 78 17.72 -16.28 20.92
N GLY A 79 16.81 -16.62 20.00
CA GLY A 79 15.83 -17.69 20.21
C GLY A 79 14.59 -17.26 21.01
N GLY A 80 14.52 -16.05 21.50
CA GLY A 80 13.34 -15.50 22.13
C GLY A 80 12.20 -15.19 21.14
N GLN A 81 10.98 -15.18 21.65
CA GLN A 81 9.81 -14.83 20.85
C GLN A 81 9.89 -13.35 20.41
N LYS A 82 9.72 -13.09 19.12
CA LYS A 82 9.67 -11.73 18.56
C LYS A 82 8.31 -11.46 17.96
N THR A 83 7.56 -10.53 18.56
CA THR A 83 6.23 -10.16 18.08
C THR A 83 6.23 -8.76 17.47
N ILE A 84 5.37 -8.55 16.47
CA ILE A 84 5.20 -7.26 15.81
C ILE A 84 4.08 -6.47 16.46
N ASN A 85 4.30 -5.17 16.60
CA ASN A 85 3.28 -4.18 16.94
C ASN A 85 3.35 -3.06 15.90
N VAL A 86 2.23 -2.74 15.28
CA VAL A 86 2.15 -1.67 14.28
C VAL A 86 1.31 -0.54 14.82
N ARG A 87 1.87 0.68 14.81
CA ARG A 87 1.22 1.90 15.32
C ARG A 87 0.65 1.76 16.73
N SER A 88 1.30 0.98 17.57
CA SER A 88 0.88 0.73 18.97
C SER A 88 -0.49 0.07 19.14
N LEU A 89 -1.05 -0.53 18.10
CA LEU A 89 -2.37 -1.21 18.16
C LEU A 89 -2.32 -2.58 18.84
N GLY A 90 -1.13 -3.11 19.08
CA GLY A 90 -0.93 -4.44 19.66
C GLY A 90 -0.72 -5.54 18.60
N SER A 91 0.01 -6.58 19.01
CA SER A 91 0.35 -7.71 18.13
C SER A 91 -0.85 -8.57 17.72
N GLN A 92 -1.93 -8.53 18.50
CA GLN A 92 -3.17 -9.27 18.22
C GLN A 92 -3.96 -8.69 17.02
N HIS A 93 -3.68 -7.44 16.63
CA HIS A 93 -4.36 -6.75 15.53
C HIS A 93 -3.56 -6.77 14.22
N VAL A 94 -2.48 -7.54 14.18
CA VAL A 94 -1.63 -7.70 13.00
C VAL A 94 -1.79 -9.09 12.42
N GLY A 95 -2.29 -9.18 11.19
CA GLY A 95 -2.34 -10.43 10.44
C GLY A 95 -0.98 -10.72 9.81
N VAL A 96 -0.51 -11.97 9.87
CA VAL A 96 0.70 -12.42 9.19
C VAL A 96 0.36 -13.52 8.21
N TYR A 97 0.82 -13.38 6.98
CA TYR A 97 0.57 -14.32 5.89
C TYR A 97 1.89 -14.74 5.24
N LEU A 98 2.03 -16.02 4.99
CA LEU A 98 3.14 -16.59 4.21
C LEU A 98 2.55 -17.20 2.94
N ASP A 99 2.94 -16.68 1.79
CA ASP A 99 2.44 -17.10 0.46
C ASP A 99 0.90 -17.19 0.38
N GLY A 100 0.20 -16.24 1.05
CA GLY A 100 -1.25 -16.19 1.09
C GLY A 100 -1.90 -17.04 2.18
N VAL A 101 -1.13 -17.85 2.89
CA VAL A 101 -1.63 -18.65 4.02
C VAL A 101 -1.44 -17.90 5.32
N ARG A 102 -2.52 -17.75 6.09
CA ARG A 102 -2.46 -17.09 7.39
C ARG A 102 -1.63 -17.91 8.37
N ILE A 103 -0.66 -17.26 8.99
CA ILE A 103 0.10 -17.81 10.11
C ILE A 103 -0.51 -17.29 11.41
N THR A 104 -0.76 -18.16 12.34
CA THR A 104 -1.24 -17.81 13.67
C THR A 104 -0.74 -18.81 14.70
N ASN A 105 -0.56 -18.36 15.93
CA ASN A 105 -0.36 -19.25 17.05
C ASN A 105 -1.74 -19.57 17.67
N ALA A 106 -2.09 -20.84 17.73
CA ALA A 106 -3.38 -21.28 18.25
C ALA A 106 -3.59 -20.93 19.74
N GLN A 107 -2.52 -20.73 20.49
CA GLN A 107 -2.58 -20.47 21.92
C GLN A 107 -2.90 -19.00 22.26
N ASN A 108 -2.25 -18.05 21.58
CA ASN A 108 -2.35 -16.62 21.94
C ASN A 108 -2.62 -15.70 20.73
N GLY A 109 -2.80 -16.25 19.54
CA GLY A 109 -3.07 -15.51 18.30
C GLY A 109 -1.90 -14.68 17.78
N THR A 110 -0.78 -14.59 18.51
CA THR A 110 0.39 -13.80 18.10
C THR A 110 1.39 -14.65 17.33
N VAL A 111 2.07 -14.06 16.36
CA VAL A 111 3.05 -14.76 15.53
C VAL A 111 4.46 -14.43 16.01
N ASP A 112 5.27 -15.48 16.18
CA ASP A 112 6.70 -15.32 16.44
C ASP A 112 7.45 -15.16 15.13
N LEU A 113 7.81 -13.93 14.80
CA LEU A 113 8.54 -13.56 13.58
C LEU A 113 10.04 -13.86 13.65
N GLY A 114 10.57 -14.18 14.82
CA GLY A 114 11.97 -14.58 14.98
C GLY A 114 12.29 -15.94 14.34
N LYS A 115 11.27 -16.78 14.15
CA LYS A 115 11.41 -18.12 13.54
C LYS A 115 11.58 -18.09 12.03
N TYR A 116 11.19 -16.99 11.37
CA TYR A 116 11.22 -16.91 9.91
C TYR A 116 12.53 -16.27 9.45
N SER A 117 13.27 -17.01 8.61
CA SER A 117 14.51 -16.53 8.02
C SER A 117 14.22 -15.62 6.82
N LEU A 118 14.98 -14.54 6.71
CA LEU A 118 14.94 -13.65 5.53
C LEU A 118 15.52 -14.28 4.27
N THR A 119 16.43 -15.24 4.41
CA THR A 119 17.15 -15.83 3.26
C THR A 119 16.24 -16.56 2.29
N THR A 120 15.11 -17.07 2.76
CA THR A 120 14.13 -17.81 1.95
C THR A 120 13.05 -16.91 1.33
N LEU A 121 13.04 -15.61 1.67
CA LEU A 121 12.00 -14.69 1.22
C LEU A 121 12.40 -13.88 0.01
N GLU A 122 11.44 -13.65 -0.87
CA GLU A 122 11.52 -12.73 -2.01
C GLU A 122 11.21 -11.30 -1.58
N SER A 123 10.19 -11.15 -0.76
CA SER A 123 9.78 -9.84 -0.26
C SER A 123 9.02 -9.93 1.05
N VAL A 124 9.08 -8.83 1.81
CA VAL A 124 8.29 -8.61 3.01
C VAL A 124 7.49 -7.34 2.80
N SER A 125 6.17 -7.43 2.84
CA SER A 125 5.26 -6.30 2.60
C SER A 125 4.42 -6.02 3.84
N LEU A 126 4.27 -4.74 4.18
CA LEU A 126 3.39 -4.27 5.25
C LEU A 126 2.29 -3.41 4.66
N PHE A 127 1.05 -3.82 4.88
CA PHE A 127 -0.14 -3.04 4.56
C PHE A 127 -0.75 -2.47 5.83
N ASN A 128 -1.03 -1.18 5.83
CA ASN A 128 -1.71 -0.50 6.92
C ASN A 128 -3.15 -0.18 6.49
N ALA A 129 -4.14 -0.64 7.26
CA ALA A 129 -5.57 -0.32 7.22
C ALA A 129 -6.28 -0.39 5.85
N ASN A 130 -5.87 0.34 4.84
CA ASN A 130 -6.49 0.34 3.51
C ASN A 130 -5.73 -0.56 2.54
N LYS A 131 -6.26 -1.74 2.34
CA LYS A 131 -5.75 -2.71 1.37
C LYS A 131 -6.56 -2.54 0.09
N THR A 132 -5.91 -2.24 -1.01
CA THR A 132 -6.60 -1.95 -2.29
C THR A 132 -6.45 -3.10 -3.28
N GLU A 133 -5.91 -4.22 -2.85
CA GLU A 133 -5.86 -5.38 -3.72
C GLU A 133 -7.24 -6.05 -3.78
N MET A 134 -7.74 -6.20 -4.99
CA MET A 134 -9.11 -6.64 -5.31
C MET A 134 -9.38 -8.11 -4.97
N LEU A 135 -8.37 -8.86 -4.55
CA LEU A 135 -8.45 -10.31 -4.28
C LEU A 135 -8.15 -10.68 -2.82
N MET A 136 -8.31 -9.74 -1.90
CA MET A 136 -8.12 -10.02 -0.48
C MET A 136 -9.37 -10.62 0.14
N THR A 137 -9.17 -11.54 1.06
CA THR A 137 -10.25 -12.15 1.84
C THR A 137 -10.83 -11.17 2.86
N ALA A 138 -12.10 -11.37 3.24
CA ALA A 138 -12.74 -10.55 4.28
C ALA A 138 -11.93 -10.54 5.60
N THR A 139 -11.29 -11.66 5.93
CA THR A 139 -10.44 -11.80 7.11
C THR A 139 -9.22 -10.88 7.05
N GLU A 140 -8.63 -10.71 5.85
CA GLU A 140 -7.49 -9.81 5.66
C GLU A 140 -7.88 -8.34 5.86
N TYR A 141 -9.10 -7.97 5.47
CA TYR A 141 -9.63 -6.62 5.71
C TYR A 141 -9.92 -6.34 7.18
N ALA A 142 -10.17 -7.36 7.98
CA ALA A 142 -10.45 -7.20 9.41
C ALA A 142 -9.23 -6.81 10.25
N TRP A 143 -8.00 -7.02 9.74
CA TRP A 143 -6.77 -6.68 10.45
C TRP A 143 -6.46 -5.19 10.32
N ALA A 144 -6.03 -4.58 11.43
CA ALA A 144 -5.55 -3.19 11.41
C ALA A 144 -4.29 -3.02 10.55
N SER A 145 -3.44 -4.03 10.52
CA SER A 145 -2.28 -4.11 9.66
C SER A 145 -2.03 -5.55 9.23
N THR A 146 -1.43 -5.75 8.08
CA THR A 146 -1.14 -7.09 7.57
C THR A 146 0.29 -7.16 7.03
N VAL A 147 1.02 -8.17 7.45
CA VAL A 147 2.36 -8.49 6.96
C VAL A 147 2.25 -9.67 6.00
N TYR A 148 2.76 -9.49 4.79
CA TYR A 148 2.87 -10.55 3.80
C TYR A 148 4.33 -10.93 3.62
N LEU A 149 4.59 -12.21 3.80
CA LEU A 149 5.87 -12.85 3.55
C LEU A 149 5.72 -13.64 2.25
N ARG A 150 6.52 -13.31 1.25
CA ARG A 150 6.54 -14.06 -0.01
C ARG A 150 7.84 -14.83 -0.10
N THR A 151 7.76 -16.14 -0.30
CA THR A 151 8.94 -16.98 -0.50
C THR A 151 9.55 -16.77 -1.87
N HIS A 152 10.87 -16.83 -1.92
CA HIS A 152 11.62 -16.75 -3.17
C HIS A 152 11.37 -18.00 -4.00
N ARG A 153 10.95 -17.82 -5.26
CA ARG A 153 10.81 -18.89 -6.23
C ARG A 153 12.00 -18.82 -7.18
N PRO A 154 12.87 -19.82 -7.17
CA PRO A 154 14.05 -19.81 -8.02
C PRO A 154 13.65 -19.97 -9.49
N ASP A 155 14.21 -19.13 -10.35
CA ASP A 155 14.04 -19.22 -11.80
C ASP A 155 14.96 -20.28 -12.41
N SER A 156 16.02 -20.65 -11.71
CA SER A 156 17.03 -21.63 -12.14
C SER A 156 17.55 -22.43 -10.94
N THR A 157 18.12 -23.60 -11.24
CA THR A 157 18.82 -24.38 -10.22
C THR A 157 20.05 -23.60 -9.74
N SER A 158 20.10 -23.29 -8.46
CA SER A 158 21.20 -22.53 -7.86
C SER A 158 21.57 -23.07 -6.48
N LEU A 159 22.86 -22.94 -6.15
CA LEU A 159 23.40 -23.21 -4.84
C LEU A 159 24.00 -21.91 -4.29
N THR A 160 23.46 -21.44 -3.18
CA THR A 160 23.96 -20.24 -2.51
C THR A 160 24.47 -20.62 -1.13
N ALA A 161 25.74 -20.31 -0.84
CA ALA A 161 26.32 -20.47 0.47
C ALA A 161 26.66 -19.09 1.03
N SER A 162 26.26 -18.81 2.26
CA SER A 162 26.58 -17.56 2.96
C SER A 162 27.23 -17.85 4.31
N TYR A 163 28.24 -17.06 4.63
CA TYR A 163 28.90 -17.06 5.93
C TYR A 163 28.89 -15.65 6.51
N GLN A 164 28.42 -15.54 7.72
CA GLN A 164 28.38 -14.27 8.44
C GLN A 164 29.14 -14.43 9.77
N ASN A 165 30.04 -13.50 10.05
CA ASN A 165 30.75 -13.39 11.30
C ASN A 165 30.22 -12.16 12.06
N GLY A 166 29.87 -12.35 13.30
CA GLY A 166 29.30 -11.29 14.16
C GLY A 166 30.13 -11.08 15.43
N SER A 167 29.74 -10.06 16.18
CA SER A 167 30.31 -9.77 17.49
C SER A 167 30.08 -10.94 18.46
N PHE A 168 30.89 -11.00 19.51
CA PHE A 168 30.82 -12.04 20.54
C PHE A 168 31.06 -13.48 20.05
N GLY A 169 31.85 -13.67 18.98
CA GLY A 169 32.15 -14.99 18.44
C GLY A 169 30.97 -15.67 17.76
N THR A 170 29.98 -14.90 17.31
CA THR A 170 28.84 -15.43 16.58
C THR A 170 29.23 -15.77 15.14
N HIS A 171 29.10 -17.02 14.76
CA HIS A 171 29.29 -17.49 13.40
C HIS A 171 27.97 -18.04 12.85
N LYS A 172 27.57 -17.55 11.69
CA LYS A 172 26.38 -18.03 11.01
C LYS A 172 26.75 -18.57 9.63
N VAL A 173 26.39 -19.82 9.37
CA VAL A 173 26.53 -20.46 8.08
C VAL A 173 25.14 -20.78 7.56
N ALA A 174 24.85 -20.43 6.33
CA ALA A 174 23.64 -20.85 5.65
C ALA A 174 23.98 -21.35 4.24
N ALA A 175 23.37 -22.47 3.87
CA ALA A 175 23.44 -23.03 2.53
C ALA A 175 22.00 -23.21 2.01
N THR A 176 21.72 -22.68 0.83
CA THR A 176 20.42 -22.81 0.18
C THR A 176 20.60 -23.44 -1.18
N CYS A 177 19.95 -24.58 -1.40
CA CYS A 177 19.90 -25.24 -2.69
C CYS A 177 18.50 -25.01 -3.27
N SER A 178 18.43 -24.47 -4.46
CA SER A 178 17.19 -24.21 -5.18
C SER A 178 17.17 -25.04 -6.45
N TYR A 179 16.09 -25.75 -6.67
CA TYR A 179 15.86 -26.57 -7.85
C TYR A 179 14.58 -26.10 -8.56
N LYS A 180 14.65 -26.02 -9.90
CA LYS A 180 13.51 -25.67 -10.75
C LYS A 180 12.86 -26.92 -11.29
#